data_074d5ceabe5564b2a5f189f82b1e8c05
#
_entry.id   074d5ceabe5564b2a5f189f82b1e8c05
#
_cell.length_a   1.000
_cell.length_b   1.000
_cell.length_c   1.000
_cell.angle_alpha   90.00
_cell.angle_beta   90.00
_cell.angle_gamma   90.00
#
_symmetry.space_group_name_H-M   'P 1'
#
loop_
_entity.id
_entity.type
_entity.pdbx_description
1 polymer ?
#
loop_
_entity_poly.entity_id
_entity_poly.type
_entity_poly.pdbx_seq_one_letter_code
_entity_poly.pdbx_strand_id
1 'polypeptide(L)'
;MSRRRRIFEGKGKVLFEGPEPGTLVQYFKDDTTSRNNLKKGTVTGKGVLNNRISEFLMSKLNEIGVPTHFMRRLNMREQLIRQVEIIPIEVVVRNIAAGAFAKRLGLPEGTVLPRSIIEFFFKKGGDDKPMVSEEHITAFGWANPYELDEIMAQTLRINDYMSGLFLGIGLRLVDFRLEFGRIWDTNEELRIVLADELSPDNCRLWDVKTNEKMDKDRFSEDLGRVEEAYQEVARRLGILPEMPQETAPFSTTITTMNER
;
A
#
# COMPACT_ATOMS: atom_id res chain seq x y z
N MET A 1 -26.15 7.02 -17.74
CA MET A 1 -25.39 6.04 -16.93
C MET A 1 -26.06 5.93 -15.57
N SER A 2 -26.50 4.75 -15.16
CA SER A 2 -27.09 4.52 -13.83
C SER A 2 -26.01 4.81 -12.78
N ARG A 3 -26.36 5.59 -11.75
CA ARG A 3 -25.45 5.95 -10.66
C ARG A 3 -25.24 4.68 -9.83
N ARG A 4 -24.00 4.12 -9.81
CA ARG A 4 -23.66 2.95 -8.98
C ARG A 4 -24.00 3.21 -7.52
N ARG A 5 -24.56 2.22 -6.83
CA ARG A 5 -24.86 2.32 -5.40
C ARG A 5 -23.55 2.34 -4.61
N ARG A 6 -23.36 3.37 -3.76
CA ARG A 6 -22.24 3.43 -2.84
C ARG A 6 -22.49 2.47 -1.68
N ILE A 7 -21.53 1.58 -1.44
CA ILE A 7 -21.58 0.57 -0.37
C ILE A 7 -20.82 1.06 0.86
N PHE A 8 -19.65 1.67 0.67
CA PHE A 8 -18.81 2.13 1.77
C PHE A 8 -17.99 3.35 1.33
N GLU A 9 -17.69 4.25 2.27
CA GLU A 9 -16.76 5.34 2.06
C GLU A 9 -15.78 5.42 3.23
N GLY A 10 -14.47 5.24 2.92
CA GLY A 10 -13.35 5.42 3.82
C GLY A 10 -12.61 6.74 3.59
N LYS A 11 -11.46 6.89 4.27
CA LYS A 11 -10.62 8.10 4.20
C LYS A 11 -10.03 8.33 2.81
N GLY A 12 -9.52 7.29 2.16
CA GLY A 12 -8.86 7.36 0.84
C GLY A 12 -9.60 6.68 -0.29
N LYS A 13 -10.70 5.99 -0.01
CA LYS A 13 -11.42 5.13 -0.97
C LYS A 13 -12.92 5.20 -0.82
N VAL A 14 -13.62 4.88 -1.92
CA VAL A 14 -15.06 4.62 -1.94
C VAL A 14 -15.30 3.28 -2.61
N LEU A 15 -16.16 2.44 -2.05
CA LEU A 15 -16.60 1.20 -2.65
C LEU A 15 -18.02 1.38 -3.21
N PHE A 16 -18.18 1.01 -4.47
CA PHE A 16 -19.47 0.97 -5.15
C PHE A 16 -19.81 -0.46 -5.52
N GLU A 17 -21.08 -0.72 -5.72
CA GLU A 17 -21.57 -1.97 -6.29
C GLU A 17 -20.94 -2.21 -7.67
N GLY A 18 -20.43 -3.42 -7.89
CA GLY A 18 -19.82 -3.84 -9.14
C GLY A 18 -20.83 -4.17 -10.23
N PRO A 19 -20.36 -4.37 -11.46
CA PRO A 19 -21.25 -4.74 -12.59
C PRO A 19 -21.79 -6.17 -12.49
N GLU A 20 -21.13 -7.04 -11.75
CA GLU A 20 -21.49 -8.44 -11.58
C GLU A 20 -21.69 -8.79 -10.10
N PRO A 21 -22.59 -9.71 -9.76
CA PRO A 21 -22.75 -10.20 -8.39
C PRO A 21 -21.39 -10.64 -7.80
N GLY A 22 -21.14 -10.32 -6.53
CA GLY A 22 -19.89 -10.66 -5.86
C GLY A 22 -18.70 -9.79 -6.27
N THR A 23 -18.93 -8.66 -6.98
CA THR A 23 -17.90 -7.70 -7.33
C THR A 23 -18.18 -6.31 -6.76
N LEU A 24 -17.11 -5.53 -6.54
CA LEU A 24 -17.18 -4.13 -6.15
C LEU A 24 -16.27 -3.30 -7.05
N VAL A 25 -16.59 -2.02 -7.18
CA VAL A 25 -15.71 -1.03 -7.79
C VAL A 25 -15.09 -0.20 -6.67
N GLN A 26 -13.78 -0.27 -6.55
CA GLN A 26 -12.99 0.53 -5.61
C GLN A 26 -12.50 1.80 -6.32
N TYR A 27 -12.95 2.95 -5.82
CA TYR A 27 -12.52 4.27 -6.29
C TYR A 27 -11.49 4.86 -5.33
N PHE A 28 -10.36 5.33 -5.85
CA PHE A 28 -9.27 5.97 -5.10
C PHE A 28 -9.42 7.48 -5.08
N LYS A 29 -9.51 8.06 -3.87
CA LYS A 29 -9.66 9.48 -3.63
C LYS A 29 -8.30 10.18 -3.54
N ASP A 30 -8.30 11.48 -3.80
CA ASP A 30 -7.14 12.35 -3.52
C ASP A 30 -7.07 12.78 -2.04
N ASP A 31 -8.12 12.50 -1.27
CA ASP A 31 -8.17 12.80 0.15
C ASP A 31 -7.08 12.06 0.90
N THR A 32 -6.43 12.74 1.81
CA THR A 32 -5.44 12.17 2.70
C THR A 32 -5.69 12.59 4.15
N THR A 33 -5.33 11.71 5.06
CA THR A 33 -5.44 11.96 6.50
C THR A 33 -4.14 11.52 7.14
N SER A 34 -3.57 12.35 8.01
CA SER A 34 -2.34 12.01 8.73
C SER A 34 -2.49 10.71 9.52
N ARG A 35 -1.37 10.02 9.82
CA ARG A 35 -1.39 8.75 10.55
C ARG A 35 -2.01 8.86 11.95
N ASN A 36 -1.92 10.04 12.57
CA ASN A 36 -2.55 10.34 13.86
C ASN A 36 -3.98 10.87 13.76
N ASN A 37 -4.56 10.94 12.56
CA ASN A 37 -5.91 11.44 12.24
C ASN A 37 -6.17 12.92 12.57
N LEU A 38 -5.17 13.68 12.96
CA LEU A 38 -5.34 15.10 13.35
C LEU A 38 -5.37 16.05 12.15
N LYS A 39 -4.78 15.65 11.02
CA LYS A 39 -4.68 16.49 9.82
C LYS A 39 -5.37 15.82 8.65
N LYS A 40 -6.18 16.60 7.93
CA LYS A 40 -6.84 16.18 6.68
C LYS A 40 -6.47 17.13 5.56
N GLY A 41 -6.39 16.62 4.34
CA GLY A 41 -6.08 17.41 3.16
C GLY A 41 -6.36 16.64 1.88
N THR A 42 -6.03 17.26 0.77
CA THR A 42 -6.14 16.68 -0.56
C THR A 42 -4.78 16.79 -1.25
N VAL A 43 -4.33 15.70 -1.87
CA VAL A 43 -3.12 15.65 -2.68
C VAL A 43 -3.55 15.29 -4.09
N THR A 44 -3.55 16.28 -4.98
CA THR A 44 -4.00 16.11 -6.36
C THR A 44 -3.23 14.99 -7.07
N GLY A 45 -3.94 14.09 -7.74
CA GLY A 45 -3.32 12.97 -8.45
C GLY A 45 -2.97 11.75 -7.61
N LYS A 46 -2.99 11.86 -6.26
CA LYS A 46 -2.66 10.75 -5.35
C LYS A 46 -3.49 9.49 -5.63
N GLY A 47 -4.80 9.65 -5.83
CA GLY A 47 -5.70 8.53 -6.11
C GLY A 47 -5.35 7.79 -7.40
N VAL A 48 -4.90 8.51 -8.43
CA VAL A 48 -4.44 7.90 -9.68
C VAL A 48 -3.17 7.08 -9.46
N LEU A 49 -2.21 7.62 -8.70
CA LEU A 49 -0.95 6.93 -8.39
C LEU A 49 -1.19 5.70 -7.53
N ASN A 50 -1.98 5.83 -6.46
CA ASN A 50 -2.32 4.70 -5.59
C ASN A 50 -3.05 3.60 -6.36
N ASN A 51 -3.99 3.93 -7.25
CA ASN A 51 -4.67 2.96 -8.11
C ASN A 51 -3.67 2.16 -8.95
N ARG A 52 -2.71 2.83 -9.61
CA ARG A 52 -1.71 2.17 -10.47
C ARG A 52 -0.69 1.35 -9.67
N ILE A 53 -0.22 1.88 -8.55
CA ILE A 53 0.73 1.17 -7.68
C ILE A 53 0.07 -0.07 -7.08
N SER A 54 -1.18 0.06 -6.60
CA SER A 54 -1.93 -1.06 -6.05
C SER A 54 -2.23 -2.14 -7.11
N GLU A 55 -2.63 -1.76 -8.33
CA GLU A 55 -2.76 -2.70 -9.46
C GLU A 55 -1.48 -3.49 -9.67
N PHE A 56 -0.34 -2.80 -9.77
CA PHE A 56 0.96 -3.43 -10.01
C PHE A 56 1.31 -4.42 -8.90
N LEU A 57 1.26 -3.99 -7.63
CA LEU A 57 1.64 -4.83 -6.50
C LEU A 57 0.69 -6.03 -6.32
N MET A 58 -0.63 -5.82 -6.40
CA MET A 58 -1.62 -6.90 -6.29
C MET A 58 -1.49 -7.93 -7.42
N SER A 59 -1.22 -7.47 -8.66
CA SER A 59 -0.99 -8.37 -9.79
C SER A 59 0.27 -9.21 -9.59
N LYS A 60 1.36 -8.60 -9.12
CA LYS A 60 2.61 -9.31 -8.85
C LYS A 60 2.47 -10.32 -7.70
N LEU A 61 1.70 -10.00 -6.69
CA LEU A 61 1.41 -10.95 -5.61
C LEU A 61 0.60 -12.14 -6.11
N ASN A 62 -0.41 -11.92 -6.97
CA ASN A 62 -1.13 -13.02 -7.61
C ASN A 62 -0.20 -13.93 -8.44
N GLU A 63 0.76 -13.36 -9.19
CA GLU A 63 1.74 -14.13 -9.98
C GLU A 63 2.61 -15.05 -9.10
N ILE A 64 2.92 -14.67 -7.88
CA ILE A 64 3.70 -15.50 -6.93
C ILE A 64 2.83 -16.39 -6.02
N GLY A 65 1.54 -16.50 -6.31
CA GLY A 65 0.60 -17.38 -5.61
C GLY A 65 0.07 -16.84 -4.29
N VAL A 66 0.12 -15.52 -4.05
CA VAL A 66 -0.62 -14.86 -2.97
C VAL A 66 -1.96 -14.38 -3.55
N PRO A 67 -3.08 -15.01 -3.15
CA PRO A 67 -4.38 -14.64 -3.72
C PRO A 67 -4.80 -13.27 -3.22
N THR A 68 -5.29 -12.43 -4.13
CA THR A 68 -5.80 -11.09 -3.81
C THR A 68 -7.24 -10.90 -4.28
N HIS A 69 -7.92 -9.92 -3.73
CA HIS A 69 -9.26 -9.53 -4.18
C HIS A 69 -9.25 -8.77 -5.52
N PHE A 70 -8.08 -8.30 -5.96
CA PHE A 70 -7.92 -7.53 -7.18
C PHE A 70 -8.25 -8.36 -8.43
N MET A 71 -9.05 -7.82 -9.33
CA MET A 71 -9.40 -8.43 -10.61
C MET A 71 -8.75 -7.68 -11.78
N ARG A 72 -9.04 -6.39 -11.91
CA ARG A 72 -8.46 -5.54 -12.97
C ARG A 72 -8.70 -4.07 -12.70
N ARG A 73 -7.89 -3.21 -13.29
CA ARG A 73 -8.13 -1.77 -13.31
C ARG A 73 -9.20 -1.44 -14.37
N LEU A 74 -10.11 -0.55 -14.00
CA LEU A 74 -11.19 -0.07 -14.89
C LEU A 74 -10.80 1.24 -15.60
N ASN A 75 -10.21 2.17 -14.85
CA ASN A 75 -9.77 3.47 -15.36
C ASN A 75 -8.68 4.06 -14.44
N MET A 76 -8.40 5.36 -14.57
CA MET A 76 -7.33 6.02 -13.82
C MET A 76 -7.53 5.96 -12.28
N ARG A 77 -8.77 5.84 -11.79
CA ARG A 77 -9.10 5.92 -10.36
C ARG A 77 -9.87 4.72 -9.84
N GLU A 78 -10.27 3.77 -10.69
CA GLU A 78 -11.13 2.67 -10.33
C GLU A 78 -10.53 1.31 -10.63
N GLN A 79 -10.74 0.37 -9.72
CA GLN A 79 -10.44 -1.06 -9.86
C GLN A 79 -11.72 -1.87 -9.67
N LEU A 80 -11.84 -2.95 -10.41
CA LEU A 80 -12.77 -4.03 -10.13
C LEU A 80 -12.10 -4.99 -9.17
N ILE A 81 -12.78 -5.29 -8.08
CA ILE A 81 -12.33 -6.19 -7.02
C ILE A 81 -13.42 -7.21 -6.70
N ARG A 82 -13.05 -8.36 -6.19
CA ARG A 82 -14.00 -9.31 -5.60
C ARG A 82 -14.55 -8.74 -4.30
N GLN A 83 -15.84 -8.93 -4.08
CA GLN A 83 -16.43 -8.67 -2.77
C GLN A 83 -15.97 -9.77 -1.82
N VAL A 84 -15.39 -9.38 -0.70
CA VAL A 84 -14.88 -10.29 0.32
C VAL A 84 -15.54 -10.01 1.66
N GLU A 85 -15.68 -11.02 2.50
CA GLU A 85 -16.01 -10.83 3.91
C GLU A 85 -14.73 -10.45 4.65
N ILE A 86 -14.60 -9.17 5.00
CA ILE A 86 -13.39 -8.65 5.66
C ILE A 86 -13.25 -9.26 7.05
N ILE A 87 -12.09 -9.83 7.33
CA ILE A 87 -11.69 -10.24 8.67
C ILE A 87 -11.35 -8.96 9.45
N PRO A 88 -11.96 -8.72 10.63
CA PRO A 88 -11.91 -7.42 11.31
C PRO A 88 -10.57 -7.16 12.03
N ILE A 89 -9.47 -7.57 11.43
CA ILE A 89 -8.10 -7.31 11.91
C ILE A 89 -7.28 -6.61 10.81
N GLU A 90 -6.41 -5.71 11.24
CA GLU A 90 -5.35 -5.13 10.42
C GLU A 90 -4.04 -5.80 10.85
N VAL A 91 -3.32 -6.37 9.90
CA VAL A 91 -2.00 -6.99 10.11
C VAL A 91 -0.93 -5.97 9.76
N VAL A 92 -0.01 -5.68 10.67
CA VAL A 92 1.06 -4.71 10.47
C VAL A 92 2.40 -5.40 10.55
N VAL A 93 3.16 -5.33 9.46
CA VAL A 93 4.52 -5.88 9.39
C VAL A 93 5.53 -4.76 9.65
N ARG A 94 6.50 -5.01 10.54
CA ARG A 94 7.57 -4.10 10.92
C ARG A 94 8.92 -4.70 10.54
N ASN A 95 9.65 -4.02 9.67
CA ASN A 95 11.01 -4.39 9.28
C ASN A 95 12.03 -3.44 9.91
N ILE A 96 11.65 -2.18 10.11
CA ILE A 96 12.47 -1.11 10.68
C ILE A 96 11.63 -0.37 11.71
N ALA A 97 12.23 -0.01 12.83
CA ALA A 97 11.54 0.74 13.88
C ALA A 97 11.24 2.17 13.40
N ALA A 98 9.95 2.53 13.38
CA ALA A 98 9.51 3.87 12.97
C ALA A 98 8.22 4.29 13.67
N GLY A 99 8.01 5.60 13.76
CA GLY A 99 6.78 6.22 14.26
C GLY A 99 6.34 5.71 15.63
N ALA A 100 5.07 5.34 15.79
CA ALA A 100 4.49 4.89 17.08
C ALA A 100 5.13 3.60 17.59
N PHE A 101 5.58 2.70 16.72
CA PHE A 101 6.26 1.47 17.12
C PHE A 101 7.60 1.76 17.79
N ALA A 102 8.44 2.61 17.17
CA ALA A 102 9.73 3.01 17.73
C ALA A 102 9.54 3.69 19.11
N LYS A 103 8.59 4.62 19.20
CA LYS A 103 8.27 5.33 20.45
C LYS A 103 7.79 4.37 21.57
N ARG A 104 6.90 3.42 21.24
CA ARG A 104 6.37 2.47 22.22
C ARG A 104 7.43 1.58 22.83
N LEU A 105 8.45 1.18 22.04
CA LEU A 105 9.53 0.30 22.49
C LEU A 105 10.79 1.05 22.90
N GLY A 106 10.80 2.40 22.85
CA GLY A 106 11.99 3.20 23.18
C GLY A 106 13.16 2.96 22.22
N LEU A 107 12.89 2.57 20.98
CA LEU A 107 13.91 2.34 19.96
C LEU A 107 14.20 3.62 19.17
N PRO A 108 15.45 3.87 18.77
CA PRO A 108 15.74 4.91 17.79
C PRO A 108 15.01 4.65 16.47
N GLU A 109 14.45 5.71 15.88
CA GLU A 109 13.84 5.59 14.54
C GLU A 109 14.91 5.20 13.51
N GLY A 110 14.58 4.26 12.64
CA GLY A 110 15.51 3.71 11.66
C GLY A 110 16.29 2.46 12.12
N THR A 111 16.11 2.01 13.37
CA THR A 111 16.69 0.76 13.84
C THR A 111 16.16 -0.41 13.02
N VAL A 112 17.05 -1.13 12.33
CA VAL A 112 16.69 -2.35 11.62
C VAL A 112 16.40 -3.45 12.63
N LEU A 113 15.25 -4.09 12.49
CA LEU A 113 14.85 -5.15 13.41
C LEU A 113 15.57 -6.46 13.08
N PRO A 114 15.94 -7.29 14.07
CA PRO A 114 16.63 -8.56 13.84
C PRO A 114 15.82 -9.54 12.97
N ARG A 115 14.51 -9.40 12.98
CA ARG A 115 13.55 -10.10 12.11
C ARG A 115 12.30 -9.22 11.96
N SER A 116 11.50 -9.49 10.94
CA SER A 116 10.19 -8.85 10.81
C SER A 116 9.31 -9.18 12.01
N ILE A 117 8.62 -8.16 12.53
CA ILE A 117 7.63 -8.30 13.61
C ILE A 117 6.26 -8.11 12.99
N ILE A 118 5.34 -9.02 13.32
CA ILE A 118 3.94 -8.95 12.88
C ILE A 118 3.09 -8.60 14.10
N GLU A 119 2.23 -7.60 13.94
CA GLU A 119 1.31 -7.11 14.96
C GLU A 119 -0.11 -7.11 14.41
N PHE A 120 -1.07 -7.44 15.26
CA PHE A 120 -2.48 -7.43 14.93
C PHE A 120 -3.19 -6.27 15.64
N PHE A 121 -4.08 -5.61 14.90
CA PHE A 121 -4.91 -4.53 15.41
C PHE A 121 -6.38 -4.79 15.07
N PHE A 122 -7.25 -4.68 16.06
CA PHE A 122 -8.68 -4.89 15.85
C PHE A 122 -9.33 -3.67 15.19
N LYS A 123 -10.08 -3.91 14.13
CA LYS A 123 -10.85 -2.88 13.40
C LYS A 123 -12.23 -2.70 14.04
N LYS A 124 -12.27 -2.07 15.20
CA LYS A 124 -13.50 -1.83 15.97
C LYS A 124 -14.49 -0.88 15.28
N GLY A 125 -14.07 -0.21 14.22
CA GLY A 125 -14.75 0.95 13.64
C GLY A 125 -14.23 2.26 14.25
N GLY A 126 -14.13 3.29 13.42
CA GLY A 126 -13.54 4.56 13.82
C GLY A 126 -12.00 4.55 13.77
N ASP A 127 -11.39 5.43 14.57
CA ASP A 127 -9.95 5.70 14.53
C ASP A 127 -9.14 4.89 15.55
N ASP A 128 -9.81 4.33 16.55
CA ASP A 128 -9.19 3.50 17.59
C ASP A 128 -9.02 2.07 17.09
N LYS A 129 -7.76 1.63 17.02
CA LYS A 129 -7.38 0.28 16.62
C LYS A 129 -6.49 -0.33 17.71
N PRO A 130 -7.07 -0.95 18.75
CA PRO A 130 -6.28 -1.58 19.79
C PRO A 130 -5.46 -2.73 19.22
N MET A 131 -4.22 -2.87 19.71
CA MET A 131 -3.40 -4.03 19.44
C MET A 131 -3.99 -5.25 20.15
N VAL A 132 -4.05 -6.38 19.46
CA VAL A 132 -4.62 -7.64 19.96
C VAL A 132 -3.65 -8.79 19.72
N SER A 133 -3.78 -9.84 20.52
CA SER A 133 -3.02 -11.08 20.34
C SER A 133 -3.82 -12.11 19.52
N GLU A 134 -3.16 -13.18 19.12
CA GLU A 134 -3.79 -14.34 18.46
C GLU A 134 -4.88 -14.96 19.31
N GLU A 135 -4.70 -14.99 20.64
CA GLU A 135 -5.69 -15.48 21.57
C GLU A 135 -6.97 -14.62 21.58
N HIS A 136 -6.82 -13.28 21.48
CA HIS A 136 -7.99 -12.42 21.33
C HIS A 136 -8.71 -12.71 20.01
N ILE A 137 -7.98 -12.85 18.90
CA ILE A 137 -8.57 -13.08 17.57
C ILE A 137 -9.38 -14.36 17.55
N THR A 138 -8.82 -15.44 18.10
CA THR A 138 -9.46 -16.76 18.10
C THR A 138 -10.57 -16.86 19.15
N ALA A 139 -10.37 -16.30 20.34
CA ALA A 139 -11.37 -16.34 21.42
C ALA A 139 -12.64 -15.55 21.08
N PHE A 140 -12.50 -14.43 20.36
CA PHE A 140 -13.65 -13.64 19.89
C PHE A 140 -14.20 -14.11 18.55
N GLY A 141 -13.63 -15.15 17.94
CA GLY A 141 -14.11 -15.72 16.67
C GLY A 141 -13.93 -14.81 15.47
N TRP A 142 -13.00 -13.84 15.50
CA TRP A 142 -12.72 -12.98 14.35
C TRP A 142 -12.03 -13.74 13.21
N ALA A 143 -11.13 -14.66 13.57
CA ALA A 143 -10.59 -15.68 12.70
C ALA A 143 -10.37 -16.96 13.53
N ASN A 144 -10.51 -18.12 12.88
CA ASN A 144 -10.15 -19.39 13.51
C ASN A 144 -8.62 -19.64 13.40
N PRO A 145 -8.04 -20.60 14.12
CA PRO A 145 -6.60 -20.86 14.09
C PRO A 145 -6.05 -21.14 12.67
N TYR A 146 -6.77 -21.90 11.84
CA TYR A 146 -6.32 -22.21 10.46
C TYR A 146 -6.30 -20.98 9.57
N GLU A 147 -7.31 -20.11 9.70
CA GLU A 147 -7.33 -18.82 8.97
C GLU A 147 -6.19 -17.93 9.43
N LEU A 148 -5.87 -17.92 10.72
CA LEU A 148 -4.76 -17.13 11.25
C LEU A 148 -3.40 -17.64 10.76
N ASP A 149 -3.20 -18.96 10.73
CA ASP A 149 -2.00 -19.58 10.16
C ASP A 149 -1.84 -19.21 8.67
N GLU A 150 -2.93 -19.24 7.91
CA GLU A 150 -2.91 -18.85 6.49
C GLU A 150 -2.61 -17.35 6.32
N ILE A 151 -3.21 -16.47 7.13
CA ILE A 151 -2.91 -15.03 7.16
C ILE A 151 -1.42 -14.81 7.45
N MET A 152 -0.86 -15.50 8.43
CA MET A 152 0.55 -15.40 8.79
C MET A 152 1.46 -15.86 7.65
N ALA A 153 1.16 -17.00 7.04
CA ALA A 153 1.93 -17.53 5.91
C ALA A 153 1.92 -16.59 4.71
N GLN A 154 0.75 -16.06 4.34
CA GLN A 154 0.63 -15.06 3.29
C GLN A 154 1.36 -13.76 3.64
N THR A 155 1.24 -13.28 4.89
CA THR A 155 1.90 -12.06 5.37
C THR A 155 3.42 -12.14 5.23
N LEU A 156 4.03 -13.26 5.63
CA LEU A 156 5.47 -13.47 5.48
C LEU A 156 5.89 -13.49 4.01
N ARG A 157 5.16 -14.21 3.16
CA ARG A 157 5.43 -14.25 1.70
C ARG A 157 5.31 -12.87 1.05
N ILE A 158 4.29 -12.11 1.43
CA ILE A 158 4.11 -10.71 0.97
C ILE A 158 5.29 -9.86 1.41
N ASN A 159 5.70 -9.96 2.68
CA ASN A 159 6.82 -9.19 3.22
C ASN A 159 8.13 -9.48 2.47
N ASP A 160 8.45 -10.74 2.27
CA ASP A 160 9.69 -11.15 1.60
C ASP A 160 9.72 -10.64 0.16
N TYR A 161 8.62 -10.82 -0.58
CA TYR A 161 8.50 -10.34 -1.94
C TYR A 161 8.61 -8.82 -2.04
N MET A 162 7.81 -8.08 -1.25
CA MET A 162 7.77 -6.63 -1.30
C MET A 162 9.09 -6.00 -0.82
N SER A 163 9.71 -6.56 0.20
CA SER A 163 11.02 -6.10 0.68
C SER A 163 12.09 -6.22 -0.40
N GLY A 164 12.13 -7.35 -1.10
CA GLY A 164 13.03 -7.57 -2.24
C GLY A 164 12.74 -6.64 -3.41
N LEU A 165 11.47 -6.49 -3.79
CA LEU A 165 11.03 -5.62 -4.88
C LEU A 165 11.44 -4.16 -4.62
N PHE A 166 11.09 -3.62 -3.44
CA PHE A 166 11.39 -2.24 -3.11
C PHE A 166 12.89 -1.99 -2.96
N LEU A 167 13.62 -2.93 -2.34
CA LEU A 167 15.08 -2.82 -2.24
C LEU A 167 15.74 -2.78 -3.63
N GLY A 168 15.26 -3.60 -4.57
CA GLY A 168 15.73 -3.63 -5.95
C GLY A 168 15.58 -2.31 -6.71
N ILE A 169 14.64 -1.47 -6.30
CA ILE A 169 14.41 -0.13 -6.87
C ILE A 169 14.94 1.01 -5.97
N GLY A 170 15.77 0.68 -4.99
CA GLY A 170 16.41 1.65 -4.10
C GLY A 170 15.50 2.24 -3.02
N LEU A 171 14.45 1.51 -2.62
CA LEU A 171 13.56 1.87 -1.51
C LEU A 171 13.63 0.81 -0.41
N ARG A 172 13.53 1.23 0.85
CA ARG A 172 13.36 0.33 2.00
C ARG A 172 11.90 0.27 2.40
N LEU A 173 11.36 -0.95 2.50
CA LEU A 173 10.05 -1.20 3.08
C LEU A 173 10.19 -1.22 4.61
N VAL A 174 9.82 -0.13 5.26
CA VAL A 174 9.97 0.08 6.70
C VAL A 174 8.92 -0.68 7.48
N ASP A 175 7.69 -0.41 7.19
CA ASP A 175 6.51 -1.15 7.67
C ASP A 175 5.36 -1.01 6.67
N PHE A 176 4.37 -1.89 6.78
CA PHE A 176 3.17 -1.81 5.97
C PHE A 176 1.99 -2.52 6.64
N ARG A 177 0.80 -2.27 6.11
CA ARG A 177 -0.46 -2.78 6.65
C ARG A 177 -1.17 -3.62 5.62
N LEU A 178 -1.75 -4.73 6.09
CA LEU A 178 -2.53 -5.67 5.30
C LEU A 178 -3.91 -5.86 5.91
N GLU A 179 -4.88 -6.06 5.06
CA GLU A 179 -6.22 -6.52 5.42
C GLU A 179 -6.51 -7.79 4.63
N PHE A 180 -7.16 -8.74 5.28
CA PHE A 180 -7.54 -10.00 4.66
C PHE A 180 -9.06 -10.17 4.70
N GLY A 181 -9.56 -10.94 3.75
CA GLY A 181 -10.97 -11.29 3.69
C GLY A 181 -11.17 -12.73 3.23
N ARG A 182 -12.39 -13.21 3.46
CA ARG A 182 -12.86 -14.53 3.04
C ARG A 182 -13.60 -14.44 1.72
N ILE A 183 -13.31 -15.36 0.83
CA ILE A 183 -14.12 -15.60 -0.38
C ILE A 183 -14.42 -17.10 -0.48
N TRP A 184 -15.55 -17.39 -1.10
CA TRP A 184 -15.87 -18.76 -1.54
C TRP A 184 -15.43 -18.91 -2.98
N ASP A 185 -14.64 -19.94 -3.28
CA ASP A 185 -14.27 -20.23 -4.66
C ASP A 185 -15.36 -21.03 -5.37
N THR A 186 -15.13 -21.37 -6.64
CA THR A 186 -16.07 -22.12 -7.47
C THR A 186 -16.34 -23.54 -6.97
N ASN A 187 -15.49 -24.06 -6.09
CA ASN A 187 -15.60 -25.39 -5.48
C ASN A 187 -16.25 -25.33 -4.10
N GLU A 188 -16.80 -24.17 -3.70
CA GLU A 188 -17.35 -23.92 -2.38
C GLU A 188 -16.28 -24.01 -1.25
N GLU A 189 -15.00 -23.88 -1.59
CA GLU A 189 -13.93 -23.82 -0.63
C GLU A 189 -13.72 -22.37 -0.15
N LEU A 190 -13.60 -22.20 1.17
CA LEU A 190 -13.27 -20.93 1.79
C LEU A 190 -11.80 -20.61 1.59
N ARG A 191 -11.50 -19.44 1.03
CA ARG A 191 -10.13 -18.95 0.82
C ARG A 191 -9.92 -17.62 1.48
N ILE A 192 -8.75 -17.48 2.11
CA ILE A 192 -8.26 -16.21 2.62
C ILE A 192 -7.53 -15.48 1.48
N VAL A 193 -7.91 -14.24 1.23
CA VAL A 193 -7.30 -13.41 0.19
C VAL A 193 -6.87 -12.05 0.76
N LEU A 194 -5.79 -11.53 0.22
CA LEU A 194 -5.38 -10.15 0.50
C LEU A 194 -6.42 -9.19 -0.06
N ALA A 195 -6.85 -8.27 0.77
CA ALA A 195 -7.82 -7.22 0.46
C ALA A 195 -7.20 -5.82 0.60
N ASP A 196 -8.03 -4.81 0.54
CA ASP A 196 -7.69 -3.40 0.64
C ASP A 196 -6.79 -2.93 -0.52
N GLU A 197 -5.73 -2.18 -0.27
CA GLU A 197 -4.76 -1.70 -1.25
C GLU A 197 -3.34 -1.95 -0.78
N LEU A 198 -2.39 -1.89 -1.71
CA LEU A 198 -0.97 -1.71 -1.42
C LEU A 198 -0.48 -0.46 -2.13
N SER A 199 -0.10 0.55 -1.36
CA SER A 199 0.30 1.86 -1.88
C SER A 199 1.14 2.62 -0.85
N PRO A 200 1.73 3.76 -1.19
CA PRO A 200 2.41 4.61 -0.20
C PRO A 200 1.49 5.15 0.92
N ASP A 201 0.16 4.97 0.82
CA ASP A 201 -0.77 5.29 1.90
C ASP A 201 -0.72 4.30 3.06
N ASN A 202 -0.43 3.02 2.78
CA ASN A 202 -0.36 1.96 3.78
C ASN A 202 1.02 1.28 3.89
N CYS A 203 1.97 1.61 2.99
CA CYS A 203 3.37 1.22 3.08
C CYS A 203 4.23 2.42 3.49
N ARG A 204 5.13 2.24 4.47
CA ARG A 204 6.15 3.22 4.78
C ARG A 204 7.40 2.88 4.00
N LEU A 205 7.82 3.80 3.13
CA LEU A 205 8.91 3.62 2.18
C LEU A 205 9.96 4.71 2.38
N TRP A 206 11.22 4.31 2.55
CA TRP A 206 12.33 5.25 2.65
C TRP A 206 13.35 5.02 1.54
N ASP A 207 13.86 6.09 0.96
CA ASP A 207 14.96 6.01 0.01
C ASP A 207 16.21 5.42 0.67
N VAL A 208 16.84 4.45 0.00
CA VAL A 208 18.01 3.73 0.55
C VAL A 208 19.21 4.65 0.77
N LYS A 209 19.41 5.64 -0.11
CA LYS A 209 20.58 6.52 -0.12
C LYS A 209 20.40 7.74 0.77
N THR A 210 19.24 8.38 0.69
CA THR A 210 18.97 9.67 1.34
C THR A 210 18.19 9.54 2.64
N ASN A 211 17.56 8.39 2.91
CA ASN A 211 16.58 8.17 3.99
C ASN A 211 15.34 9.06 3.89
N GLU A 212 15.11 9.72 2.76
CA GLU A 212 13.89 10.48 2.54
C GLU A 212 12.66 9.58 2.58
N LYS A 213 11.61 10.08 3.21
CA LYS A 213 10.30 9.42 3.27
C LYS A 213 9.60 9.56 1.93
N MET A 214 9.20 8.44 1.33
CA MET A 214 8.58 8.35 0.00
C MET A 214 7.11 7.93 0.09
N ASP A 215 6.48 8.20 1.21
CA ASP A 215 5.15 7.73 1.57
C ASP A 215 4.31 8.82 2.27
N LYS A 216 3.16 8.40 2.83
CA LYS A 216 2.20 9.24 3.53
C LYS A 216 2.78 10.03 4.72
N ASP A 217 3.92 9.63 5.27
CA ASP A 217 4.53 10.36 6.37
C ASP A 217 4.97 11.76 5.95
N ARG A 218 5.27 11.98 4.67
CA ARG A 218 5.51 13.35 4.15
C ARG A 218 4.35 14.30 4.43
N PHE A 219 3.11 13.83 4.27
CA PHE A 219 1.92 14.60 4.63
C PHE A 219 1.75 14.70 6.15
N SER A 220 1.97 13.62 6.87
CA SER A 220 1.77 13.56 8.31
C SER A 220 2.75 14.45 9.08
N GLU A 221 3.96 14.64 8.57
CA GLU A 221 5.08 15.37 9.19
C GLU A 221 5.38 16.72 8.51
N ASP A 222 4.50 17.19 7.61
CA ASP A 222 4.64 18.47 6.90
C ASP A 222 5.94 18.61 6.07
N LEU A 223 6.46 17.50 5.53
CA LEU A 223 7.68 17.49 4.74
C LEU A 223 7.47 18.03 3.30
N GLY A 224 6.22 18.26 2.89
CA GLY A 224 5.88 18.72 1.54
C GLY A 224 6.17 17.67 0.44
N ARG A 225 5.96 18.06 -0.81
CA ARG A 225 6.27 17.27 -2.02
C ARG A 225 5.72 15.84 -1.98
N VAL A 226 4.48 15.69 -1.49
CA VAL A 226 3.85 14.35 -1.32
C VAL A 226 3.58 13.72 -2.68
N GLU A 227 3.06 14.51 -3.63
CA GLU A 227 2.75 14.04 -4.99
C GLU A 227 4.01 13.55 -5.70
N GLU A 228 5.08 14.34 -5.67
CA GLU A 228 6.36 13.99 -6.30
C GLU A 228 6.97 12.71 -5.70
N ALA A 229 6.84 12.51 -4.40
CA ALA A 229 7.30 11.27 -3.77
C ALA A 229 6.52 10.05 -4.28
N TYR A 230 5.20 10.15 -4.43
CA TYR A 230 4.38 9.06 -4.97
C TYR A 230 4.65 8.83 -6.46
N GLN A 231 4.87 9.90 -7.23
CA GLN A 231 5.29 9.81 -8.64
C GLN A 231 6.64 9.09 -8.75
N GLU A 232 7.60 9.42 -7.89
CA GLU A 232 8.91 8.78 -7.88
C GLU A 232 8.83 7.29 -7.53
N VAL A 233 7.99 6.90 -6.55
CA VAL A 233 7.73 5.48 -6.28
C VAL A 233 7.16 4.79 -7.52
N ALA A 234 6.16 5.38 -8.18
CA ALA A 234 5.55 4.83 -9.38
C ALA A 234 6.54 4.75 -10.55
N ARG A 235 7.42 5.75 -10.70
CA ARG A 235 8.47 5.77 -11.72
C ARG A 235 9.49 4.65 -11.49
N ARG A 236 9.98 4.48 -10.26
CA ARG A 236 10.93 3.41 -9.91
C ARG A 236 10.33 2.01 -10.08
N LEU A 237 9.03 1.86 -9.87
CA LEU A 237 8.30 0.62 -10.16
C LEU A 237 8.09 0.37 -11.67
N GLY A 238 8.51 1.29 -12.55
CA GLY A 238 8.30 1.19 -14.00
C GLY A 238 6.85 1.42 -14.43
N ILE A 239 6.00 1.99 -13.57
CA ILE A 239 4.58 2.22 -13.83
C ILE A 239 4.37 3.53 -14.62
N LEU A 240 5.20 4.53 -14.37
CA LEU A 240 5.22 5.79 -15.10
C LEU A 240 6.42 5.83 -16.06
N PRO A 241 6.30 6.50 -17.22
CA PRO A 241 7.45 6.68 -18.11
C PRO A 241 8.57 7.44 -17.37
N GLU A 242 9.81 7.15 -17.72
CA GLU A 242 10.94 7.96 -17.27
C GLU A 242 10.74 9.40 -17.74
N MET A 243 10.97 10.36 -16.83
CA MET A 243 11.06 11.77 -17.26
C MET A 243 12.22 11.88 -18.24
N PRO A 244 12.06 12.56 -19.38
CA PRO A 244 13.19 12.85 -20.26
C PRO A 244 14.28 13.51 -19.39
N GLN A 245 15.46 12.93 -19.37
CA GLN A 245 16.61 13.63 -18.80
C GLN A 245 16.73 14.95 -19.59
N GLU A 246 16.72 16.09 -18.89
CA GLU A 246 17.14 17.35 -19.53
C GLU A 246 18.52 17.09 -20.12
N THR A 247 18.57 16.89 -21.42
CA THR A 247 19.83 16.82 -22.15
C THR A 247 20.52 18.15 -21.91
N ALA A 248 21.65 18.13 -21.21
CA ALA A 248 22.48 19.30 -21.07
C ALA A 248 22.64 19.92 -22.47
N PRO A 249 22.52 21.24 -22.63
CA PRO A 249 22.63 21.87 -23.96
C PRO A 249 23.97 21.47 -24.55
N PHE A 250 23.95 20.90 -25.77
CA PHE A 250 25.14 20.60 -26.52
C PHE A 250 25.94 21.90 -26.66
N SER A 251 27.08 22.02 -26.00
CA SER A 251 28.01 23.11 -26.21
C SER A 251 28.67 22.87 -27.58
N THR A 252 28.17 23.56 -28.62
CA THR A 252 28.82 23.58 -29.92
C THR A 252 30.03 24.48 -29.84
N THR A 253 31.23 23.91 -29.69
CA THR A 253 32.49 24.65 -29.82
C THR A 253 32.74 24.88 -31.31
N ILE A 254 32.49 26.10 -31.78
CA ILE A 254 32.86 26.52 -33.13
C ILE A 254 34.35 26.85 -33.10
N THR A 255 35.16 25.97 -33.70
CA THR A 255 36.58 26.25 -33.95
C THR A 255 36.67 27.03 -35.25
N THR A 256 36.92 28.33 -35.18
CA THR A 256 37.25 29.15 -36.36
C THR A 256 38.66 28.79 -36.79
N MET A 257 38.80 28.18 -37.98
CA MET A 257 40.09 28.07 -38.66
C MET A 257 40.44 29.45 -39.22
N ASN A 258 41.55 30.05 -38.74
CA ASN A 258 42.19 31.17 -39.39
C ASN A 258 43.05 30.64 -40.56
N GLU A 259 42.64 30.98 -41.74
CA GLU A 259 43.53 30.83 -42.94
C GLU A 259 44.69 31.81 -42.82
N ARG A 260 45.89 31.29 -43.05
CA ARG A 260 47.07 32.02 -43.48
C ARG A 260 47.59 31.38 -44.74
#